data_80a9c71c1ab7707b8a42e910bd145b51
#
_entry.id   80a9c71c1ab7707b8a42e910bd145b51
#
_cell.length_a   1.000
_cell.length_b   1.000
_cell.length_c   1.000
_cell.angle_alpha   90.00
_cell.angle_beta   90.00
_cell.angle_gamma   90.00
#
_symmetry.space_group_name_H-M   'P 1'
#
loop_
_entity.id
_entity.type
_entity.pdbx_description
1 polymer ?
#
loop_
_entity_poly.entity_id
_entity_poly.type
_entity_poly.pdbx_seq_one_letter_code
_entity_poly.pdbx_strand_id
1 'polypeptide(L)'
;MLNKLLVCLTGMPGAGKSTIADGLKPKGYEIINLGNAVREEAKKRNLDPTRENLGKLMLELRENNGSGAIAELAKPIIESSNANVLLIDGVRSNDEIQVLKKFGNVKLLAIHASTDTRFDFLQKRGRSDDPQTKEHFDERDNRELGVGISNSIALSDYAISNIGLTKDELLKKSYEIIQRWIKWIFQVLAAR
;
A
#
# COMPACT_ATOMS: atom_id res chain seq x y z
N MET A 1 7.40 -24.22 1.94
CA MET A 1 6.61 -23.30 2.82
C MET A 1 7.02 -21.88 2.49
N LEU A 2 6.07 -20.98 2.36
CA LEU A 2 6.35 -19.56 2.08
C LEU A 2 6.93 -18.91 3.34
N ASN A 3 8.26 -18.75 3.40
CA ASN A 3 8.95 -18.21 4.58
C ASN A 3 8.99 -16.65 4.58
N LYS A 4 8.34 -16.00 3.62
CA LYS A 4 8.30 -14.54 3.54
C LYS A 4 7.21 -13.95 4.42
N LEU A 5 7.50 -12.82 5.05
CA LEU A 5 6.52 -11.93 5.64
C LEU A 5 6.27 -10.75 4.71
N LEU A 6 5.03 -10.58 4.27
CA LEU A 6 4.57 -9.44 3.50
C LEU A 6 3.83 -8.47 4.44
N VAL A 7 4.48 -7.38 4.81
CA VAL A 7 3.87 -6.31 5.60
C VAL A 7 3.17 -5.36 4.63
N CYS A 8 1.86 -5.44 4.56
CA CYS A 8 1.03 -4.66 3.66
C CYS A 8 0.54 -3.37 4.32
N LEU A 9 0.70 -2.23 3.64
CA LEU A 9 0.18 -0.94 4.09
C LEU A 9 -1.11 -0.62 3.33
N THR A 10 -2.19 -0.35 4.07
CA THR A 10 -3.47 0.14 3.54
C THR A 10 -3.87 1.46 4.19
N GLY A 11 -4.87 2.12 3.63
CA GLY A 11 -5.37 3.41 4.09
C GLY A 11 -5.61 4.37 2.94
N MET A 12 -6.49 5.33 3.14
CA MET A 12 -6.88 6.31 2.12
C MET A 12 -5.67 7.09 1.57
N PRO A 13 -5.72 7.61 0.33
CA PRO A 13 -4.69 8.48 -0.21
C PRO A 13 -4.37 9.64 0.73
N GLY A 14 -3.08 9.95 0.92
CA GLY A 14 -2.65 11.00 1.86
C GLY A 14 -2.53 10.58 3.32
N ALA A 15 -2.93 9.36 3.71
CA ALA A 15 -2.90 8.94 5.13
C ALA A 15 -1.51 8.79 5.75
N GLY A 16 -0.42 8.76 4.94
CA GLY A 16 0.95 8.66 5.46
C GLY A 16 1.68 7.33 5.16
N LYS A 17 1.09 6.44 4.35
CA LYS A 17 1.72 5.16 3.97
C LYS A 17 3.10 5.31 3.37
N SER A 18 3.27 6.23 2.41
CA SER A 18 4.57 6.49 1.77
C SER A 18 5.62 7.02 2.75
N THR A 19 5.21 7.78 3.77
CA THR A 19 6.12 8.23 4.84
C THR A 19 6.72 7.04 5.59
N ILE A 20 5.92 6.01 5.86
CA ILE A 20 6.39 4.78 6.49
C ILE A 20 7.32 4.02 5.55
N ALA A 21 6.91 3.83 4.29
CA ALA A 21 7.69 3.12 3.30
C ALA A 21 9.07 3.77 3.09
N ASP A 22 9.10 5.09 2.86
CA ASP A 22 10.33 5.86 2.64
C ASP A 22 11.23 5.85 3.88
N GLY A 23 10.66 5.94 5.08
CA GLY A 23 11.42 5.92 6.34
C GLY A 23 11.95 4.53 6.73
N LEU A 24 11.37 3.44 6.21
CA LEU A 24 11.83 2.08 6.46
C LEU A 24 12.88 1.61 5.44
N LYS A 25 12.93 2.20 4.26
CA LYS A 25 13.92 1.88 3.22
C LYS A 25 15.38 1.99 3.73
N PRO A 26 15.81 3.06 4.43
CA PRO A 26 17.15 3.16 5.00
C PRO A 26 17.45 2.12 6.09
N LYS A 27 16.42 1.49 6.66
CA LYS A 27 16.54 0.41 7.64
C LYS A 27 16.68 -0.98 7.01
N GLY A 28 16.86 -1.05 5.68
CA GLY A 28 17.09 -2.28 4.94
C GLY A 28 15.82 -3.02 4.52
N TYR A 29 14.63 -2.42 4.64
CA TYR A 29 13.42 -3.03 4.12
C TYR A 29 13.32 -2.83 2.60
N GLU A 30 12.99 -3.91 1.90
CA GLU A 30 12.64 -3.85 0.49
C GLU A 30 11.17 -3.44 0.35
N ILE A 31 10.91 -2.40 -0.46
CA ILE A 31 9.60 -1.77 -0.60
C ILE A 31 9.07 -2.04 -2.01
N ILE A 32 7.88 -2.62 -2.09
CA ILE A 32 7.12 -2.78 -3.33
C ILE A 32 5.91 -1.85 -3.26
N ASN A 33 5.86 -0.85 -4.12
CA ASN A 33 4.73 0.07 -4.19
C ASN A 33 3.81 -0.30 -5.34
N LEU A 34 2.57 -0.71 -5.02
CA LEU A 34 1.58 -1.14 -6.02
C LEU A 34 1.18 -0.02 -6.98
N GLY A 35 1.18 1.24 -6.51
CA GLY A 35 0.94 2.38 -7.39
C GLY A 35 2.07 2.58 -8.41
N ASN A 36 3.31 2.27 -8.05
CA ASN A 36 4.42 2.31 -9.01
C ASN A 36 4.32 1.18 -10.03
N ALA A 37 3.86 -0.01 -9.63
CA ALA A 37 3.59 -1.11 -10.57
C ALA A 37 2.57 -0.70 -11.65
N VAL A 38 1.53 0.05 -11.26
CA VAL A 38 0.56 0.63 -12.22
C VAL A 38 1.23 1.67 -13.13
N ARG A 39 2.12 2.53 -12.60
CA ARG A 39 2.86 3.52 -13.43
C ARG A 39 3.79 2.85 -14.43
N GLU A 40 4.48 1.80 -14.03
CA GLU A 40 5.32 1.02 -14.96
C GLU A 40 4.46 0.32 -16.03
N GLU A 41 3.29 -0.18 -15.68
CA GLU A 41 2.35 -0.74 -16.65
C GLU A 41 1.82 0.33 -17.63
N ALA A 42 1.49 1.54 -17.12
CA ALA A 42 1.12 2.68 -17.97
C ALA A 42 2.24 3.03 -18.95
N LYS A 43 3.49 3.07 -18.47
CA LYS A 43 4.66 3.32 -19.32
C LYS A 43 4.83 2.27 -20.42
N LYS A 44 4.65 0.98 -20.10
CA LYS A 44 4.70 -0.10 -21.11
C LYS A 44 3.62 0.07 -22.20
N ARG A 45 2.50 0.68 -21.85
CA ARG A 45 1.40 0.98 -22.77
C ARG A 45 1.51 2.35 -23.43
N ASN A 46 2.62 3.09 -23.24
CA ASN A 46 2.83 4.45 -23.73
C ASN A 46 1.74 5.44 -23.26
N LEU A 47 1.25 5.27 -22.03
CA LEU A 47 0.28 6.16 -21.41
C LEU A 47 1.00 7.13 -20.46
N ASP A 48 0.72 8.42 -20.58
CA ASP A 48 1.21 9.42 -19.64
C ASP A 48 0.64 9.15 -18.24
N PRO A 49 1.46 9.23 -17.17
CA PRO A 49 1.06 8.90 -15.81
C PRO A 49 0.22 10.01 -15.16
N THR A 50 -0.82 10.47 -15.86
CA THR A 50 -1.79 11.44 -15.36
C THR A 50 -2.78 10.78 -14.41
N ARG A 51 -3.45 11.57 -13.58
CA ARG A 51 -4.53 11.12 -12.69
C ARG A 51 -5.60 10.31 -13.44
N GLU A 52 -5.99 10.83 -14.60
CA GLU A 52 -7.04 10.22 -15.41
C GLU A 52 -6.60 8.87 -16.00
N ASN A 53 -5.44 8.84 -16.66
CA ASN A 53 -4.93 7.64 -17.30
C ASN A 53 -4.65 6.52 -16.29
N LEU A 54 -4.01 6.84 -15.16
CA LEU A 54 -3.76 5.86 -14.11
C LEU A 54 -5.05 5.36 -13.46
N GLY A 55 -6.05 6.25 -13.29
CA GLY A 55 -7.36 5.88 -12.78
C GLY A 55 -8.09 4.90 -13.70
N LYS A 56 -8.14 5.19 -15.00
CA LYS A 56 -8.74 4.31 -16.03
C LYS A 56 -8.02 2.97 -16.12
N LEU A 57 -6.67 3.01 -16.16
CA LEU A 57 -5.85 1.80 -16.23
C LEU A 57 -6.06 0.86 -15.03
N MET A 58 -6.14 1.42 -13.81
CA MET A 58 -6.41 0.62 -12.62
C MET A 58 -7.78 -0.09 -12.65
N LEU A 59 -8.80 0.58 -13.19
CA LEU A 59 -10.13 -0.02 -13.33
C LEU A 59 -10.13 -1.08 -14.42
N GLU A 60 -9.58 -0.77 -15.60
CA GLU A 60 -9.42 -1.71 -16.71
C GLU A 60 -8.68 -2.99 -16.32
N LEU A 61 -7.56 -2.86 -15.59
CA LEU A 61 -6.79 -4.01 -15.12
C LEU A 61 -7.62 -4.91 -14.21
N ARG A 62 -8.45 -4.33 -13.33
CA ARG A 62 -9.33 -5.10 -12.45
C ARG A 62 -10.50 -5.74 -13.20
N GLU A 63 -11.07 -5.04 -14.16
CA GLU A 63 -12.15 -5.56 -14.99
C GLU A 63 -11.69 -6.76 -15.83
N ASN A 64 -10.53 -6.66 -16.45
CA ASN A 64 -10.00 -7.70 -17.36
C ASN A 64 -9.35 -8.87 -16.63
N ASN A 65 -8.72 -8.65 -15.45
CA ASN A 65 -7.89 -9.64 -14.76
C ASN A 65 -8.35 -9.92 -13.32
N GLY A 66 -9.53 -9.41 -12.92
CA GLY A 66 -10.09 -9.57 -11.59
C GLY A 66 -9.60 -8.54 -10.57
N SER A 67 -10.31 -8.43 -9.44
CA SER A 67 -10.12 -7.39 -8.42
C SER A 67 -8.72 -7.39 -7.77
N GLY A 68 -7.98 -8.51 -7.84
CA GLY A 68 -6.61 -8.64 -7.34
C GLY A 68 -5.51 -8.25 -8.34
N ALA A 69 -5.87 -7.81 -9.56
CA ALA A 69 -4.95 -7.60 -10.68
C ALA A 69 -3.74 -6.71 -10.36
N ILE A 70 -3.92 -5.68 -9.53
CA ILE A 70 -2.81 -4.78 -9.18
C ILE A 70 -1.77 -5.49 -8.31
N ALA A 71 -2.17 -6.40 -7.43
CA ALA A 71 -1.22 -7.20 -6.66
C ALA A 71 -0.49 -8.24 -7.55
N GLU A 72 -1.13 -8.76 -8.59
CA GLU A 72 -0.46 -9.66 -9.56
C GLU A 72 0.67 -8.94 -10.32
N LEU A 73 0.60 -7.62 -10.55
CA LEU A 73 1.71 -6.84 -11.12
C LEU A 73 2.98 -6.88 -10.25
N ALA A 74 2.83 -7.06 -8.94
CA ALA A 74 3.96 -7.14 -8.01
C ALA A 74 4.58 -8.54 -7.94
N LYS A 75 3.91 -9.59 -8.46
CA LYS A 75 4.35 -10.98 -8.40
C LYS A 75 5.81 -11.18 -8.84
N PRO A 76 6.27 -10.72 -10.01
CA PRO A 76 7.65 -10.95 -10.44
C PRO A 76 8.68 -10.37 -9.47
N ILE A 77 8.36 -9.22 -8.86
CA ILE A 77 9.24 -8.54 -7.91
C ILE A 77 9.29 -9.34 -6.60
N ILE A 78 8.14 -9.80 -6.09
CA ILE A 78 8.06 -10.60 -4.87
C ILE A 78 8.81 -11.92 -5.03
N GLU A 79 8.67 -12.58 -6.17
CA GLU A 79 9.30 -13.87 -6.45
C GLU A 79 10.83 -13.76 -6.63
N SER A 80 11.31 -12.68 -7.25
CA SER A 80 12.74 -12.45 -7.46
C SER A 80 13.48 -11.93 -6.23
N SER A 81 12.76 -11.41 -5.23
CA SER A 81 13.36 -10.89 -4.00
C SER A 81 13.89 -12.01 -3.10
N ASN A 82 15.08 -11.82 -2.54
CA ASN A 82 15.67 -12.68 -1.51
C ASN A 82 15.34 -12.23 -0.08
N ALA A 83 14.60 -11.12 0.09
CA ALA A 83 14.24 -10.60 1.40
C ALA A 83 13.20 -11.51 2.08
N ASN A 84 13.43 -11.80 3.37
CA ASN A 84 12.46 -12.52 4.20
C ASN A 84 11.27 -11.65 4.62
N VAL A 85 11.45 -10.34 4.59
CA VAL A 85 10.40 -9.35 4.93
C VAL A 85 10.31 -8.32 3.82
N LEU A 86 9.13 -8.22 3.21
CA LEU A 86 8.81 -7.24 2.16
C LEU A 86 7.74 -6.28 2.67
N LEU A 87 7.89 -5.01 2.39
CA LEU A 87 6.86 -4.00 2.64
C LEU A 87 6.09 -3.74 1.34
N ILE A 88 4.79 -4.00 1.34
CA ILE A 88 3.91 -3.79 0.20
C ILE A 88 3.08 -2.52 0.45
N ASP A 89 3.41 -1.41 -0.22
CA ASP A 89 2.70 -0.15 -0.05
C ASP A 89 1.56 0.00 -1.06
N GLY A 90 0.38 0.33 -0.56
CA GLY A 90 -0.75 0.73 -1.38
C GLY A 90 -1.76 -0.37 -1.69
N VAL A 91 -1.90 -1.36 -0.81
CA VAL A 91 -2.98 -2.36 -0.88
C VAL A 91 -4.34 -1.67 -0.69
N ARG A 92 -5.32 -1.99 -1.57
CA ARG A 92 -6.61 -1.31 -1.63
C ARG A 92 -7.83 -2.22 -1.56
N SER A 93 -7.64 -3.53 -1.69
CA SER A 93 -8.77 -4.47 -1.63
C SER A 93 -8.40 -5.76 -0.92
N ASN A 94 -9.42 -6.46 -0.44
CA ASN A 94 -9.24 -7.80 0.13
C ASN A 94 -8.75 -8.80 -0.93
N ASP A 95 -9.14 -8.63 -2.18
CA ASP A 95 -8.71 -9.52 -3.27
C ASP A 95 -7.20 -9.38 -3.54
N GLU A 96 -6.65 -8.16 -3.48
CA GLU A 96 -5.21 -7.95 -3.51
C GLU A 96 -4.51 -8.67 -2.34
N ILE A 97 -5.11 -8.66 -1.15
CA ILE A 97 -4.59 -9.40 0.02
C ILE A 97 -4.60 -10.91 -0.24
N GLN A 98 -5.67 -11.47 -0.84
CA GLN A 98 -5.73 -12.90 -1.17
C GLN A 98 -4.67 -13.28 -2.21
N VAL A 99 -4.39 -12.42 -3.19
CA VAL A 99 -3.28 -12.63 -4.12
C VAL A 99 -1.94 -12.65 -3.38
N LEU A 100 -1.68 -11.67 -2.52
CA LEU A 100 -0.42 -11.56 -1.77
C LEU A 100 -0.20 -12.76 -0.83
N LYS A 101 -1.25 -13.33 -0.24
CA LYS A 101 -1.17 -14.54 0.60
C LYS A 101 -0.62 -15.76 -0.13
N LYS A 102 -0.67 -15.80 -1.47
CA LYS A 102 -0.06 -16.87 -2.26
C LYS A 102 1.48 -16.84 -2.20
N PHE A 103 2.07 -15.69 -1.85
CA PHE A 103 3.51 -15.46 -1.84
C PHE A 103 4.15 -15.44 -0.44
N GLY A 104 3.35 -15.35 0.62
CA GLY A 104 3.89 -15.30 1.99
C GLY A 104 2.83 -15.11 3.07
N ASN A 105 3.30 -15.00 4.30
CA ASN A 105 2.47 -14.60 5.42
C ASN A 105 2.17 -13.11 5.30
N VAL A 106 0.89 -12.73 5.22
CA VAL A 106 0.48 -11.34 5.11
C VAL A 106 0.12 -10.77 6.47
N LYS A 107 0.65 -9.59 6.79
CA LYS A 107 0.23 -8.72 7.89
C LYS A 107 -0.17 -7.36 7.35
N LEU A 108 -1.37 -6.90 7.71
CA LEU A 108 -1.97 -5.68 7.18
C LEU A 108 -1.98 -4.56 8.21
N LEU A 109 -1.28 -3.47 7.91
CA LEU A 109 -1.25 -2.24 8.71
C LEU A 109 -2.08 -1.16 8.03
N ALA A 110 -3.16 -0.74 8.67
CA ALA A 110 -3.95 0.40 8.22
C ALA A 110 -3.41 1.71 8.79
N ILE A 111 -3.34 2.74 7.94
CA ILE A 111 -3.00 4.09 8.34
C ILE A 111 -4.21 4.98 8.09
N HIS A 112 -4.67 5.65 9.14
CA HIS A 112 -5.80 6.58 9.08
C HIS A 112 -5.33 8.01 9.33
N ALA A 113 -5.88 8.96 8.57
CA ALA A 113 -5.82 10.39 8.87
C ALA A 113 -7.14 11.04 8.45
N SER A 114 -7.48 12.17 9.05
CA SER A 114 -8.69 12.91 8.72
C SER A 114 -8.67 13.39 7.26
N THR A 115 -9.84 13.63 6.70
CA THR A 115 -10.01 14.11 5.32
C THR A 115 -9.17 15.37 5.05
N ASP A 116 -9.23 16.36 5.94
CA ASP A 116 -8.50 17.62 5.78
C ASP A 116 -6.98 17.39 5.85
N THR A 117 -6.51 16.61 6.82
CA THR A 117 -5.09 16.24 6.94
C THR A 117 -4.59 15.55 5.68
N ARG A 118 -5.38 14.64 5.09
CA ARG A 118 -5.01 13.91 3.88
C ARG A 118 -4.93 14.82 2.66
N PHE A 119 -5.87 15.75 2.52
CA PHE A 119 -5.86 16.72 1.43
C PHE A 119 -4.61 17.60 1.49
N ASP A 120 -4.30 18.16 2.67
CA ASP A 120 -3.10 18.97 2.90
C ASP A 120 -1.80 18.18 2.58
N PHE A 121 -1.74 16.92 2.99
CA PHE A 121 -0.57 16.09 2.72
C PHE A 121 -0.40 15.79 1.23
N LEU A 122 -1.48 15.59 0.48
CA LEU A 122 -1.44 15.35 -0.95
C LEU A 122 -1.02 16.60 -1.71
N GLN A 123 -1.55 17.77 -1.35
CA GLN A 123 -1.13 19.04 -1.94
C GLN A 123 0.37 19.31 -1.73
N LYS A 124 0.86 19.10 -0.49
CA LYS A 124 2.29 19.28 -0.17
C LYS A 124 3.19 18.26 -0.87
N ARG A 125 2.69 17.07 -1.18
CA ARG A 125 3.44 16.02 -1.88
C ARG A 125 3.68 16.34 -3.36
N GLY A 126 2.68 16.91 -4.04
CA GLY A 126 2.79 17.49 -5.38
C GLY A 126 3.15 16.50 -6.50
N ARG A 127 2.68 15.25 -6.44
CA ARG A 127 2.83 14.29 -7.56
C ARG A 127 1.88 14.67 -8.71
N SER A 128 2.20 14.27 -9.94
CA SER A 128 1.38 14.54 -11.13
C SER A 128 -0.05 13.99 -11.03
N ASP A 129 -0.24 12.93 -10.25
CA ASP A 129 -1.55 12.29 -9.98
C ASP A 129 -2.23 12.78 -8.70
N ASP A 130 -1.64 13.75 -7.98
CA ASP A 130 -2.26 14.28 -6.76
C ASP A 130 -3.38 15.29 -7.07
N PRO A 131 -4.44 15.30 -6.24
CA PRO A 131 -5.57 16.19 -6.44
C PRO A 131 -5.15 17.66 -6.23
N GLN A 132 -5.50 18.52 -7.18
CA GLN A 132 -5.25 19.96 -7.10
C GLN A 132 -6.42 20.71 -6.47
N THR A 133 -7.62 20.16 -6.52
CA THR A 133 -8.85 20.73 -5.98
C THR A 133 -9.54 19.75 -5.03
N LYS A 134 -10.51 20.26 -4.26
CA LYS A 134 -11.30 19.42 -3.36
C LYS A 134 -12.16 18.41 -4.13
N GLU A 135 -12.71 18.82 -5.25
CA GLU A 135 -13.50 17.97 -6.13
C GLU A 135 -12.67 16.79 -6.63
N HIS A 136 -11.44 17.03 -7.09
CA HIS A 136 -10.51 15.98 -7.53
C HIS A 136 -10.11 15.03 -6.39
N PHE A 137 -10.04 15.56 -5.17
CA PHE A 137 -9.77 14.75 -3.97
C PHE A 137 -10.97 13.85 -3.66
N ASP A 138 -12.18 14.38 -3.67
CA ASP A 138 -13.41 13.65 -3.40
C ASP A 138 -13.68 12.56 -4.46
N GLU A 139 -13.45 12.87 -5.75
CA GLU A 139 -13.48 11.87 -6.83
C GLU A 139 -12.49 10.73 -6.59
N ARG A 140 -11.28 11.06 -6.15
CA ARG A 140 -10.26 10.05 -5.84
C ARG A 140 -10.69 9.18 -4.67
N ASP A 141 -11.19 9.77 -3.60
CA ASP A 141 -11.68 9.06 -2.44
C ASP A 141 -12.83 8.11 -2.80
N ASN A 142 -13.81 8.59 -3.56
CA ASN A 142 -14.92 7.76 -4.03
C ASN A 142 -14.44 6.58 -4.88
N ARG A 143 -13.47 6.78 -5.75
CA ARG A 143 -12.86 5.69 -6.53
C ARG A 143 -12.17 4.66 -5.64
N GLU A 144 -11.39 5.08 -4.65
CA GLU A 144 -10.72 4.17 -3.73
C GLU A 144 -11.72 3.39 -2.86
N LEU A 145 -12.80 4.03 -2.43
CA LEU A 145 -13.91 3.35 -1.73
C LEU A 145 -14.59 2.33 -2.63
N GLY A 146 -14.84 2.68 -3.90
CA GLY A 146 -15.43 1.78 -4.90
C GLY A 146 -14.60 0.52 -5.20
N VAL A 147 -13.27 0.57 -5.07
CA VAL A 147 -12.41 -0.61 -5.21
C VAL A 147 -12.27 -1.43 -3.93
N GLY A 148 -12.89 -1.00 -2.82
CA GLY A 148 -12.97 -1.79 -1.58
C GLY A 148 -11.91 -1.49 -0.54
N ILE A 149 -11.28 -0.30 -0.57
CA ILE A 149 -10.26 0.07 0.42
C ILE A 149 -10.79 0.08 1.85
N SER A 150 -12.08 0.37 2.04
CA SER A 150 -12.75 0.32 3.34
C SER A 150 -12.67 -1.06 3.97
N ASN A 151 -12.83 -2.13 3.18
CA ASN A 151 -12.73 -3.51 3.66
C ASN A 151 -11.30 -3.84 4.12
N SER A 152 -10.27 -3.43 3.35
CA SER A 152 -8.88 -3.67 3.76
C SER A 152 -8.51 -2.87 5.02
N ILE A 153 -9.05 -1.66 5.20
CA ILE A 153 -8.86 -0.91 6.44
C ILE A 153 -9.54 -1.61 7.62
N ALA A 154 -10.81 -2.02 7.47
CA ALA A 154 -11.58 -2.67 8.51
C ALA A 154 -11.02 -4.04 8.94
N LEU A 155 -10.44 -4.79 8.00
CA LEU A 155 -9.87 -6.13 8.22
C LEU A 155 -8.36 -6.12 8.53
N SER A 156 -7.78 -4.94 8.82
CA SER A 156 -6.36 -4.82 9.13
C SER A 156 -6.00 -5.48 10.46
N ASP A 157 -4.79 -6.06 10.54
CA ASP A 157 -4.25 -6.63 11.78
C ASP A 157 -3.93 -5.55 12.82
N TYR A 158 -3.65 -4.32 12.37
CA TYR A 158 -3.44 -3.16 13.23
C TYR A 158 -3.75 -1.85 12.47
N ALA A 159 -4.20 -0.84 13.21
CA ALA A 159 -4.46 0.49 12.66
C ALA A 159 -3.72 1.58 13.45
N ILE A 160 -3.10 2.52 12.73
CA ILE A 160 -2.46 3.70 13.30
C ILE A 160 -3.27 4.93 12.88
N SER A 161 -3.69 5.72 13.87
CA SER A 161 -4.18 7.08 13.61
C SER A 161 -2.98 8.02 13.44
N ASN A 162 -2.87 8.62 12.25
CA ASN A 162 -1.85 9.62 11.91
C ASN A 162 -2.41 11.05 12.07
N ILE A 163 -3.25 11.26 13.09
CA ILE A 163 -3.78 12.58 13.44
C ILE A 163 -2.90 13.15 14.52
N GLY A 164 -2.27 14.30 14.24
CA GLY A 164 -1.38 15.00 15.17
C GLY A 164 -0.01 14.35 15.38
N LEU A 165 0.34 13.31 14.62
CA LEU A 165 1.67 12.70 14.69
C LEU A 165 2.65 13.44 13.79
N THR A 166 3.88 13.59 14.27
CA THR A 166 5.04 13.90 13.45
C THR A 166 5.43 12.70 12.56
N LYS A 167 6.23 12.95 11.52
CA LYS A 167 6.74 11.87 10.66
C LYS A 167 7.54 10.84 11.46
N ASP A 168 8.35 11.29 12.42
CA ASP A 168 9.19 10.41 13.25
C ASP A 168 8.36 9.55 14.19
N GLU A 169 7.30 10.11 14.79
CA GLU A 169 6.38 9.36 15.64
C GLU A 169 5.60 8.31 14.86
N LEU A 170 5.12 8.66 13.65
CA LEU A 170 4.46 7.72 12.75
C LEU A 170 5.40 6.57 12.38
N LEU A 171 6.64 6.90 11.99
CA LEU A 171 7.66 5.91 11.62
C LEU A 171 8.01 5.01 12.80
N LYS A 172 8.22 5.58 13.99
CA LYS A 172 8.55 4.83 15.22
C LYS A 172 7.44 3.83 15.55
N LYS A 173 6.17 4.29 15.62
CA LYS A 173 5.02 3.42 15.91
C LYS A 173 4.89 2.29 14.89
N SER A 174 5.04 2.61 13.61
CA SER A 174 4.96 1.61 12.54
C SER A 174 6.07 0.57 12.64
N TYR A 175 7.30 1.01 12.89
CA TYR A 175 8.47 0.15 13.05
C TYR A 175 8.29 -0.83 14.22
N GLU A 176 7.81 -0.35 15.38
CA GLU A 176 7.56 -1.18 16.57
C GLU A 176 6.52 -2.28 16.30
N ILE A 177 5.46 -1.96 15.54
CA ILE A 177 4.43 -2.94 15.15
C ILE A 177 5.03 -3.99 14.22
N ILE A 178 5.78 -3.56 13.20
CA ILE A 178 6.41 -4.44 12.23
C ILE A 178 7.40 -5.37 12.92
N GLN A 179 8.23 -4.87 13.84
CA GLN A 179 9.18 -5.68 14.60
C GLN A 179 8.48 -6.75 15.45
N ARG A 180 7.34 -6.43 16.07
CA ARG A 180 6.53 -7.43 16.81
C ARG A 180 6.03 -8.54 15.88
N TRP A 181 5.57 -8.21 14.67
CA TRP A 181 5.12 -9.21 13.69
C TRP A 181 6.26 -10.08 13.18
N ILE A 182 7.42 -9.48 12.89
CA ILE A 182 8.63 -10.22 12.50
C ILE A 182 8.99 -11.24 13.58
N LYS A 183 9.12 -10.77 14.82
CA LYS A 183 9.45 -11.65 15.95
C LYS A 183 8.45 -12.81 16.11
N TRP A 184 7.17 -12.50 16.06
CA TRP A 184 6.11 -13.50 16.23
C TRP A 184 6.10 -14.53 15.10
N ILE A 185 6.16 -14.11 13.84
CA ILE A 185 6.10 -15.03 12.68
C ILE A 185 7.32 -15.94 12.65
N PHE A 186 8.54 -15.41 12.84
CA PHE A 186 9.72 -16.23 12.80
C PHE A 186 9.86 -17.15 14.02
N GLN A 187 9.30 -16.79 15.18
CA GLN A 187 9.17 -17.72 16.32
C GLN A 187 8.19 -18.86 15.99
N VAL A 188 7.05 -18.58 15.40
CA VAL A 188 6.07 -19.61 15.00
C VAL A 188 6.63 -20.54 13.91
N LEU A 189 7.39 -20.00 12.96
CA LEU A 189 8.02 -20.81 11.90
C LEU A 189 9.15 -21.68 12.43
N ALA A 190 9.91 -21.22 13.43
CA ALA A 190 10.99 -21.98 14.05
C ALA A 190 10.47 -23.11 14.98
N ALA A 191 9.24 -23.02 15.45
CA ALA A 191 8.61 -24.01 16.31
C ALA A 191 7.88 -25.15 15.56
N ARG A 192 7.88 -25.10 14.23
CA ARG A 192 7.32 -26.12 13.32
C ARG A 192 8.39 -26.95 12.65
#